data_b40ccff9a5bd6b6f6aec398531463b4a
#
_entry.id   b40ccff9a5bd6b6f6aec398531463b4a
#
_cell.length_a   1.000
_cell.length_b   1.000
_cell.length_c   1.000
_cell.angle_alpha   90.00
_cell.angle_beta   90.00
_cell.angle_gamma   90.00
#
_symmetry.space_group_name_H-M   'P 1'
#
loop_
_entity.id
_entity.type
_entity.pdbx_description
1 polymer ?
#
loop_
_entity_poly.entity_id
_entity_poly.type
_entity_poly.pdbx_seq_one_letter_code
_entity_poly.pdbx_strand_id
1 'polypeptide(L)'
;MPFEIKAPTRVAVLTKTMREESSNEVSRNVERVARSLFGDNAEREQFLRALSTGGGSITAVAALRGGAYHGAIDSKPPWLPGWISVAGEDERPGKSERHEQGELYCLDLSSTFACAAYSTIEGPVDLLVDLCAAPGGKSVLASRYLSPGFIVANEVIRKRTAQLISNYKRCSIDPAIVTSRDPSALAKLLPQAVRLLVADVPCSGQSLVVKGQAAPGAFHPATISMNARRQRRILACAAPMLQPGGYILYSTCTFSREENEQNIEWFLRQRPDFTVVSVPLLESFRSMHSSHPTYRLFPHTGFGAGSFCALLKREGEIGQLSAPSIEEATDAIKPIWRSSTVFKLLPAPIKSVGSGEPRGAERGKRRRGGKRSGRRAEFFGAEQDE
;
A
#
# COMPACT_ATOMS: atom_id res chain seq x y z
N MET A 1 -35.81 51.97 4.92
CA MET A 1 -34.74 51.27 5.65
C MET A 1 -33.65 50.98 4.64
N PRO A 2 -32.48 51.65 4.69
CA PRO A 2 -31.37 51.36 3.77
C PRO A 2 -30.54 50.19 4.30
N PHE A 3 -30.25 49.24 3.42
CA PHE A 3 -29.31 48.14 3.67
C PHE A 3 -27.88 48.68 3.60
N GLU A 4 -27.19 48.67 4.74
CA GLU A 4 -25.75 48.93 4.83
C GLU A 4 -24.99 47.69 4.25
N ILE A 5 -24.27 47.92 3.16
CA ILE A 5 -23.29 46.96 2.63
C ILE A 5 -22.01 47.12 3.47
N LYS A 6 -21.77 46.21 4.40
CA LYS A 6 -20.49 46.15 5.13
C LYS A 6 -19.36 45.77 4.20
N ALA A 7 -18.34 46.61 4.09
CA ALA A 7 -17.11 46.36 3.40
C ALA A 7 -16.41 45.10 3.99
N PRO A 8 -15.77 44.24 3.15
CA PRO A 8 -15.09 43.04 3.63
C PRO A 8 -13.90 43.40 4.51
N THR A 9 -13.82 42.79 5.67
CA THR A 9 -12.76 43.00 6.66
C THR A 9 -11.39 42.58 6.08
N ARG A 10 -10.31 43.26 6.45
CA ARG A 10 -8.92 43.03 6.02
C ARG A 10 -8.49 41.54 6.09
N VAL A 11 -9.07 40.75 7.00
CA VAL A 11 -8.82 39.31 7.14
C VAL A 11 -9.35 38.50 5.95
N ALA A 12 -10.50 38.87 5.36
CA ALA A 12 -11.07 38.20 4.22
C ALA A 12 -10.27 38.41 2.92
N VAL A 13 -9.62 39.57 2.78
CA VAL A 13 -8.76 39.89 1.63
C VAL A 13 -7.44 39.11 1.71
N LEU A 14 -6.82 39.04 2.90
CA LEU A 14 -5.57 38.26 3.11
C LEU A 14 -5.77 36.78 2.86
N THR A 15 -6.87 36.16 3.28
CA THR A 15 -7.18 34.78 3.04
C THR A 15 -7.45 34.45 1.57
N LYS A 16 -8.02 35.39 0.81
CA LYS A 16 -8.24 35.24 -0.62
C LYS A 16 -6.92 35.31 -1.39
N THR A 17 -6.04 36.26 -1.09
CA THR A 17 -4.72 36.42 -1.73
C THR A 17 -3.83 35.20 -1.45
N MET A 18 -3.80 34.69 -0.21
CA MET A 18 -3.05 33.46 0.12
C MET A 18 -3.60 32.20 -0.59
N ARG A 19 -4.92 32.13 -0.86
CA ARG A 19 -5.51 31.04 -1.65
C ARG A 19 -5.15 31.14 -3.13
N GLU A 20 -5.08 32.34 -3.68
CA GLU A 20 -4.69 32.57 -5.09
C GLU A 20 -3.19 32.31 -5.30
N GLU A 21 -2.32 32.70 -4.37
CA GLU A 21 -0.89 32.38 -4.41
C GLU A 21 -0.64 30.87 -4.27
N SER A 22 -1.34 30.19 -3.36
CA SER A 22 -1.29 28.73 -3.21
C SER A 22 -1.77 28.01 -4.46
N SER A 23 -2.81 28.47 -5.13
CA SER A 23 -3.32 27.87 -6.37
C SER A 23 -2.35 28.03 -7.54
N ASN A 24 -1.65 29.16 -7.64
CA ASN A 24 -0.61 29.40 -8.64
C ASN A 24 0.62 28.53 -8.44
N GLU A 25 1.03 28.28 -7.19
CA GLU A 25 2.15 27.39 -6.88
C GLU A 25 1.82 25.93 -7.19
N VAL A 26 0.63 25.46 -6.85
CA VAL A 26 0.12 24.14 -7.21
C VAL A 26 0.11 23.97 -8.72
N SER A 27 -0.35 24.95 -9.47
CA SER A 27 -0.35 24.93 -10.94
C SER A 27 1.06 24.80 -11.52
N ARG A 28 2.06 25.54 -11.02
CA ARG A 28 3.46 25.46 -11.46
C ARG A 28 4.08 24.09 -11.19
N ASN A 29 3.81 23.50 -10.04
CA ASN A 29 4.33 22.19 -9.67
C ASN A 29 3.73 21.06 -10.53
N VAL A 30 2.44 21.14 -10.84
CA VAL A 30 1.78 20.22 -11.77
C VAL A 30 2.40 20.32 -13.16
N GLU A 31 2.53 21.55 -13.68
CA GLU A 31 3.13 21.80 -14.99
C GLU A 31 4.60 21.31 -15.08
N ARG A 32 5.39 21.48 -14.01
CA ARG A 32 6.75 20.95 -13.95
C ARG A 32 6.78 19.43 -14.09
N VAL A 33 5.91 18.71 -13.38
CA VAL A 33 5.82 17.24 -13.50
C VAL A 33 5.38 16.86 -14.89
N ALA A 34 4.34 17.51 -15.44
CA ALA A 34 3.86 17.25 -16.79
C ALA A 34 4.96 17.45 -17.86
N ARG A 35 5.74 18.52 -17.78
CA ARG A 35 6.89 18.74 -18.70
C ARG A 35 7.99 17.70 -18.57
N SER A 36 8.18 17.15 -17.37
CA SER A 36 9.18 16.09 -17.18
C SER A 36 8.75 14.76 -17.77
N LEU A 37 7.44 14.58 -18.02
CA LEU A 37 6.84 13.34 -18.52
C LEU A 37 6.63 13.36 -20.04
N PHE A 38 6.25 14.51 -20.60
CA PHE A 38 5.82 14.60 -21.99
C PHE A 38 6.65 15.64 -22.74
N GLY A 39 7.36 15.18 -23.77
CA GLY A 39 8.02 16.04 -24.74
C GLY A 39 7.03 16.67 -25.72
N ASP A 40 5.94 15.93 -26.04
CA ASP A 40 4.88 16.42 -26.91
C ASP A 40 3.88 17.30 -26.13
N ASN A 41 3.53 18.44 -26.74
CA ASN A 41 2.59 19.39 -26.14
C ASN A 41 1.15 18.84 -26.10
N ALA A 42 0.73 18.11 -27.12
CA ALA A 42 -0.64 17.60 -27.20
C ALA A 42 -0.91 16.55 -26.11
N GLU A 43 0.00 15.61 -25.91
CA GLU A 43 -0.13 14.60 -24.85
C GLU A 43 -0.05 15.23 -23.45
N ARG A 44 0.85 16.23 -23.28
CA ARG A 44 0.91 16.99 -22.03
C ARG A 44 -0.39 17.71 -21.72
N GLU A 45 -1.04 18.34 -22.68
CA GLU A 45 -2.32 19.00 -22.51
C GLU A 45 -3.44 18.01 -22.17
N GLN A 46 -3.46 16.82 -22.79
CA GLN A 46 -4.43 15.77 -22.47
C GLN A 46 -4.25 15.31 -21.01
N PHE A 47 -3.02 15.12 -20.56
CA PHE A 47 -2.72 14.77 -19.17
C PHE A 47 -3.17 15.87 -18.19
N LEU A 48 -2.85 17.15 -18.48
CA LEU A 48 -3.26 18.27 -17.62
C LEU A 48 -4.78 18.43 -17.57
N ARG A 49 -5.48 18.23 -18.70
CA ARG A 49 -6.95 18.21 -18.73
C ARG A 49 -7.50 17.09 -17.85
N ALA A 50 -6.99 15.88 -17.97
CA ALA A 50 -7.44 14.74 -17.16
C ALA A 50 -7.22 14.97 -15.65
N LEU A 51 -6.15 15.68 -15.26
CA LEU A 51 -5.93 16.09 -13.87
C LEU A 51 -6.96 17.12 -13.39
N SER A 52 -7.38 18.06 -14.25
CA SER A 52 -8.28 19.16 -13.88
C SER A 52 -9.75 18.77 -13.91
N THR A 53 -10.15 17.92 -14.86
CA THR A 53 -11.55 17.49 -14.99
C THR A 53 -11.94 16.43 -13.97
N GLY A 54 -10.94 15.73 -13.41
CA GLY A 54 -11.16 14.63 -12.49
C GLY A 54 -11.91 13.49 -13.18
N GLY A 55 -11.20 12.54 -13.77
CA GLY A 55 -11.80 11.41 -14.51
C GLY A 55 -12.61 10.42 -13.67
N GLY A 56 -12.82 10.73 -12.38
CA GLY A 56 -13.50 9.84 -11.45
C GLY A 56 -12.71 8.57 -11.11
N SER A 57 -13.22 7.81 -10.16
CA SER A 57 -12.74 6.46 -9.86
C SER A 57 -13.56 5.46 -10.65
N ILE A 58 -12.93 4.69 -11.52
CA ILE A 58 -13.57 3.58 -12.24
C ILE A 58 -13.47 2.34 -11.33
N THR A 59 -14.62 1.71 -11.07
CA THR A 59 -14.66 0.55 -10.17
C THR A 59 -14.41 -0.74 -10.95
N ALA A 60 -13.31 -1.43 -10.61
CA ALA A 60 -13.10 -2.81 -11.01
C ALA A 60 -13.71 -3.76 -9.96
N VAL A 61 -14.30 -4.85 -10.43
CA VAL A 61 -14.97 -5.88 -9.64
C VAL A 61 -14.30 -7.22 -9.88
N ALA A 62 -13.54 -7.70 -8.91
CA ALA A 62 -12.89 -8.99 -8.95
C ALA A 62 -13.82 -10.06 -8.35
N ALA A 63 -14.18 -11.08 -9.13
CA ALA A 63 -14.87 -12.26 -8.66
C ALA A 63 -13.85 -13.20 -8.03
N LEU A 64 -13.78 -13.23 -6.70
CA LEU A 64 -12.85 -14.09 -5.95
C LEU A 64 -13.38 -15.52 -5.87
N ARG A 65 -14.69 -15.67 -5.76
CA ARG A 65 -15.43 -16.93 -5.67
C ARG A 65 -16.75 -16.79 -6.43
N GLY A 66 -17.39 -17.91 -6.73
CA GLY A 66 -18.65 -17.90 -7.48
C GLY A 66 -18.48 -17.51 -8.95
N GLY A 67 -19.56 -17.15 -9.60
CA GLY A 67 -19.59 -16.77 -11.01
C GLY A 67 -19.02 -15.36 -11.26
N ALA A 68 -18.64 -15.07 -12.51
CA ALA A 68 -18.18 -13.75 -12.91
C ALA A 68 -19.19 -12.65 -12.55
N TYR A 69 -18.69 -11.44 -12.36
CA TYR A 69 -19.52 -10.26 -12.30
C TYR A 69 -19.72 -9.73 -13.71
N HIS A 70 -20.95 -9.57 -14.11
CA HIS A 70 -21.30 -9.01 -15.42
C HIS A 70 -21.51 -7.50 -15.27
N GLY A 71 -20.42 -6.73 -15.47
CA GLY A 71 -20.48 -5.27 -15.46
C GLY A 71 -20.94 -4.73 -16.81
N ALA A 72 -21.39 -3.49 -16.82
CA ALA A 72 -22.00 -2.84 -17.98
C ALA A 72 -20.99 -2.39 -19.07
N ILE A 73 -19.67 -2.47 -18.82
CA ILE A 73 -18.66 -1.98 -19.76
C ILE A 73 -18.11 -3.13 -20.61
N ASP A 74 -18.40 -3.09 -21.92
CA ASP A 74 -17.96 -4.09 -22.89
C ASP A 74 -16.46 -4.00 -23.23
N SER A 75 -15.84 -2.81 -23.17
CA SER A 75 -14.42 -2.64 -23.46
C SER A 75 -13.57 -2.80 -22.19
N LYS A 76 -12.98 -3.99 -22.04
CA LYS A 76 -12.05 -4.25 -20.93
C LYS A 76 -10.63 -3.82 -21.30
N PRO A 77 -9.88 -3.22 -20.35
CA PRO A 77 -8.44 -3.05 -20.51
C PRO A 77 -7.74 -4.39 -20.81
N PRO A 78 -6.71 -4.41 -21.66
CA PRO A 78 -6.06 -5.64 -22.12
C PRO A 78 -5.38 -6.44 -21.01
N TRP A 79 -5.09 -5.82 -19.88
CA TRP A 79 -4.44 -6.48 -18.74
C TRP A 79 -5.41 -7.18 -17.78
N LEU A 80 -6.73 -6.99 -17.92
CA LEU A 80 -7.70 -7.60 -17.02
C LEU A 80 -7.95 -9.07 -17.34
N PRO A 81 -7.82 -9.97 -16.36
CA PRO A 81 -8.23 -11.35 -16.53
C PRO A 81 -9.75 -11.48 -16.63
N GLY A 82 -10.23 -12.61 -17.14
CA GLY A 82 -11.66 -12.86 -17.34
C GLY A 82 -12.55 -12.76 -16.09
N TRP A 83 -11.96 -12.90 -14.90
CA TRP A 83 -12.66 -12.82 -13.61
C TRP A 83 -12.69 -11.41 -12.99
N ILE A 84 -12.11 -10.40 -13.65
CA ILE A 84 -12.28 -9.00 -13.29
C ILE A 84 -13.12 -8.30 -14.35
N SER A 85 -14.13 -7.59 -13.91
CA SER A 85 -15.02 -6.79 -14.74
C SER A 85 -14.97 -5.33 -14.31
N VAL A 86 -15.49 -4.42 -15.13
CA VAL A 86 -15.61 -3.00 -14.83
C VAL A 86 -17.09 -2.70 -14.60
N ALA A 87 -17.40 -2.07 -13.46
CA ALA A 87 -18.76 -1.68 -13.12
C ALA A 87 -19.20 -0.46 -13.94
N GLY A 88 -20.47 -0.40 -14.29
CA GLY A 88 -21.08 0.80 -14.87
C GLY A 88 -21.14 1.96 -13.87
N GLU A 89 -21.35 3.17 -14.36
CA GLU A 89 -21.36 4.39 -13.53
C GLU A 89 -22.42 4.36 -12.43
N ASP A 90 -23.58 3.78 -12.71
CA ASP A 90 -24.70 3.68 -11.76
C ASP A 90 -24.65 2.42 -10.90
N GLU A 91 -23.75 1.50 -11.20
CA GLU A 91 -23.61 0.26 -10.44
C GLU A 91 -22.89 0.48 -9.10
N ARG A 92 -23.35 -0.21 -8.09
CA ARG A 92 -22.78 -0.14 -6.72
C ARG A 92 -22.47 -1.56 -6.19
N PRO A 93 -21.57 -2.29 -6.88
CA PRO A 93 -21.25 -3.68 -6.52
C PRO A 93 -20.74 -3.83 -5.08
N GLY A 94 -20.13 -2.81 -4.52
CA GLY A 94 -19.70 -2.76 -3.11
C GLY A 94 -20.83 -2.75 -2.08
N LYS A 95 -22.11 -2.60 -2.54
CA LYS A 95 -23.31 -2.70 -1.69
C LYS A 95 -24.07 -4.00 -1.91
N SER A 96 -23.56 -4.91 -2.72
CA SER A 96 -24.21 -6.17 -3.03
C SER A 96 -23.95 -7.21 -1.93
N GLU A 97 -24.89 -8.14 -1.77
CA GLU A 97 -24.75 -9.29 -0.86
C GLU A 97 -23.49 -10.11 -1.19
N ARG A 98 -23.20 -10.32 -2.47
CA ARG A 98 -21.99 -11.01 -2.93
C ARG A 98 -20.70 -10.32 -2.44
N HIS A 99 -20.69 -8.99 -2.38
CA HIS A 99 -19.56 -8.25 -1.80
C HIS A 99 -19.48 -8.45 -0.29
N GLU A 100 -20.62 -8.42 0.43
CA GLU A 100 -20.67 -8.65 1.88
C GLU A 100 -20.19 -10.07 2.23
N GLN A 101 -20.56 -11.06 1.43
CA GLN A 101 -20.12 -12.46 1.54
C GLN A 101 -18.66 -12.69 1.09
N GLY A 102 -17.99 -11.65 0.56
CA GLY A 102 -16.60 -11.71 0.10
C GLY A 102 -16.39 -12.52 -1.17
N GLU A 103 -17.43 -12.75 -1.96
CA GLU A 103 -17.32 -13.32 -3.30
C GLU A 103 -16.76 -12.30 -4.29
N LEU A 104 -17.04 -11.03 -4.07
CA LEU A 104 -16.56 -9.91 -4.86
C LEU A 104 -15.62 -9.02 -4.05
N TYR A 105 -14.60 -8.51 -4.73
CA TYR A 105 -13.73 -7.47 -4.21
C TYR A 105 -13.75 -6.27 -5.17
N CYS A 106 -14.15 -5.10 -4.65
CA CYS A 106 -14.21 -3.86 -5.41
C CYS A 106 -12.97 -3.02 -5.14
N LEU A 107 -12.35 -2.52 -6.21
CA LEU A 107 -11.19 -1.64 -6.12
C LEU A 107 -11.18 -0.66 -7.29
N ASP A 108 -10.33 0.35 -7.22
CA ASP A 108 -10.11 1.25 -8.35
C ASP A 108 -9.44 0.50 -9.52
N LEU A 109 -9.91 0.74 -10.75
CA LEU A 109 -9.42 0.05 -11.94
C LEU A 109 -7.91 0.22 -12.11
N SER A 110 -7.37 1.42 -11.86
CA SER A 110 -5.93 1.67 -11.96
C SER A 110 -5.10 0.83 -10.97
N SER A 111 -5.70 0.38 -9.86
CA SER A 111 -5.03 -0.51 -8.91
C SER A 111 -4.83 -1.93 -9.44
N THR A 112 -5.63 -2.35 -10.45
CA THR A 112 -5.47 -3.65 -11.10
C THR A 112 -4.30 -3.69 -12.07
N PHE A 113 -3.86 -2.52 -12.56
CA PHE A 113 -2.80 -2.39 -13.56
C PHE A 113 -1.51 -3.08 -13.11
N ALA A 114 -1.01 -2.76 -11.92
CA ALA A 114 0.17 -3.41 -11.38
C ALA A 114 -0.01 -4.93 -11.15
N CYS A 115 -1.25 -5.37 -10.86
CA CYS A 115 -1.55 -6.78 -10.63
C CYS A 115 -1.47 -7.64 -11.91
N ALA A 116 -1.46 -7.03 -13.10
CA ALA A 116 -1.20 -7.75 -14.35
C ALA A 116 0.16 -8.47 -14.33
N ALA A 117 1.14 -7.94 -13.58
CA ALA A 117 2.44 -8.56 -13.42
C ALA A 117 2.40 -9.96 -12.78
N TYR A 118 1.32 -10.29 -12.06
CA TYR A 118 1.16 -11.63 -11.49
C TYR A 118 1.07 -12.73 -12.56
N SER A 119 0.57 -12.41 -13.75
CA SER A 119 0.52 -13.36 -14.88
C SER A 119 1.90 -13.76 -15.43
N THR A 120 2.94 -12.99 -15.08
CA THR A 120 4.32 -13.21 -15.54
C THR A 120 5.14 -14.03 -14.52
N ILE A 121 4.61 -14.19 -13.30
CA ILE A 121 5.32 -14.91 -12.24
C ILE A 121 5.23 -16.42 -12.51
N GLU A 122 6.39 -17.04 -12.66
CA GLU A 122 6.53 -18.46 -12.94
C GLU A 122 6.66 -19.30 -11.67
N GLY A 123 6.07 -20.50 -11.70
CA GLY A 123 6.15 -21.46 -10.62
C GLY A 123 5.32 -21.10 -9.37
N PRO A 124 5.39 -21.95 -8.34
CA PRO A 124 4.61 -21.75 -7.12
C PRO A 124 5.11 -20.54 -6.30
N VAL A 125 4.19 -19.91 -5.60
CA VAL A 125 4.48 -18.84 -4.63
C VAL A 125 4.19 -19.36 -3.22
N ASP A 126 5.20 -19.98 -2.60
CA ASP A 126 5.04 -20.56 -1.26
C ASP A 126 4.82 -19.46 -0.21
N LEU A 127 5.60 -18.37 -0.27
CA LEU A 127 5.48 -17.24 0.61
C LEU A 127 5.35 -15.92 -0.18
N LEU A 128 4.22 -15.22 0.04
CA LEU A 128 3.98 -13.86 -0.41
C LEU A 128 4.09 -12.90 0.77
N VAL A 129 4.85 -11.83 0.62
CA VAL A 129 4.89 -10.71 1.59
C VAL A 129 4.39 -9.45 0.92
N ASP A 130 3.33 -8.83 1.47
CA ASP A 130 2.86 -7.50 1.07
C ASP A 130 3.32 -6.48 2.12
N LEU A 131 4.29 -5.61 1.75
CA LEU A 131 4.98 -4.73 2.71
C LEU A 131 4.17 -3.49 3.11
N CYS A 132 3.22 -3.07 2.27
CA CYS A 132 2.41 -1.87 2.49
C CYS A 132 0.95 -2.19 2.18
N ALA A 133 0.42 -3.23 2.84
CA ALA A 133 -0.72 -4.00 2.37
C ALA A 133 -2.07 -3.26 2.41
N ALA A 134 -2.30 -2.36 3.36
CA ALA A 134 -3.63 -1.77 3.53
C ALA A 134 -4.07 -0.91 2.32
N PRO A 135 -5.30 -1.12 1.82
CA PRO A 135 -6.41 -1.89 2.39
C PRO A 135 -6.46 -3.38 2.01
N GLY A 136 -5.49 -3.93 1.26
CA GLY A 136 -5.38 -5.35 0.95
C GLY A 136 -5.62 -5.71 -0.52
N GLY A 137 -5.92 -4.74 -1.39
CA GLY A 137 -6.34 -5.02 -2.77
C GLY A 137 -5.33 -5.84 -3.56
N LYS A 138 -4.04 -5.53 -3.50
CA LYS A 138 -3.01 -6.24 -4.26
C LYS A 138 -2.81 -7.68 -3.78
N SER A 139 -2.74 -7.89 -2.48
CA SER A 139 -2.61 -9.23 -1.91
C SER A 139 -3.89 -10.08 -2.02
N VAL A 140 -5.08 -9.45 -1.98
CA VAL A 140 -6.35 -10.12 -2.28
C VAL A 140 -6.39 -10.58 -3.75
N LEU A 141 -5.97 -9.74 -4.70
CA LEU A 141 -5.88 -10.17 -6.09
C LEU A 141 -4.80 -11.23 -6.29
N ALA A 142 -3.65 -11.10 -5.63
CA ALA A 142 -2.59 -12.10 -5.68
C ALA A 142 -3.08 -13.48 -5.19
N SER A 143 -3.94 -13.54 -4.17
CA SER A 143 -4.50 -14.82 -3.70
C SER A 143 -5.31 -15.54 -4.79
N ARG A 144 -6.01 -14.80 -5.64
CA ARG A 144 -6.78 -15.37 -6.76
C ARG A 144 -5.92 -15.69 -7.98
N TYR A 145 -4.89 -14.86 -8.26
CA TYR A 145 -3.98 -15.08 -9.39
C TYR A 145 -3.03 -16.26 -9.18
N LEU A 146 -2.47 -16.39 -7.97
CA LEU A 146 -1.27 -17.19 -7.71
C LEU A 146 -1.50 -18.31 -6.69
N SER A 147 -2.60 -18.26 -5.95
CA SER A 147 -2.89 -19.22 -4.86
C SER A 147 -1.67 -19.43 -3.93
N PRO A 148 -1.10 -18.35 -3.33
CA PRO A 148 0.12 -18.48 -2.55
C PRO A 148 -0.07 -19.41 -1.35
N GLY A 149 0.96 -20.17 -1.00
CA GLY A 149 0.95 -21.08 0.13
C GLY A 149 0.75 -20.38 1.46
N PHE A 150 1.31 -19.15 1.61
CA PHE A 150 1.14 -18.31 2.80
C PHE A 150 1.28 -16.81 2.47
N ILE A 151 0.50 -15.97 3.15
CA ILE A 151 0.54 -14.52 2.98
C ILE A 151 0.91 -13.83 4.29
N VAL A 152 1.97 -13.01 4.26
CA VAL A 152 2.31 -12.06 5.31
C VAL A 152 1.96 -10.66 4.82
N ALA A 153 0.89 -10.08 5.35
CA ALA A 153 0.48 -8.71 5.04
C ALA A 153 0.95 -7.75 6.13
N ASN A 154 1.79 -6.80 5.76
CA ASN A 154 2.34 -5.81 6.66
C ASN A 154 1.78 -4.41 6.37
N GLU A 155 1.42 -3.68 7.43
CA GLU A 155 1.05 -2.27 7.35
C GLU A 155 1.59 -1.52 8.57
N VAL A 156 2.55 -0.63 8.33
CA VAL A 156 3.22 0.11 9.42
C VAL A 156 2.29 1.10 10.14
N ILE A 157 1.29 1.62 9.44
CA ILE A 157 0.29 2.53 10.02
C ILE A 157 -0.80 1.71 10.69
N ARG A 158 -0.64 1.46 11.98
CA ARG A 158 -1.49 0.55 12.74
C ARG A 158 -2.99 0.79 12.60
N LYS A 159 -3.45 2.04 12.51
CA LYS A 159 -4.88 2.35 12.32
C LYS A 159 -5.45 1.83 10.98
N ARG A 160 -4.60 1.63 9.95
CA ARG A 160 -5.03 1.08 8.65
C ARG A 160 -5.15 -0.44 8.66
N THR A 161 -4.56 -1.12 9.64
CA THR A 161 -4.62 -2.59 9.72
C THR A 161 -6.03 -3.12 9.99
N ALA A 162 -6.91 -2.34 10.61
CA ALA A 162 -8.31 -2.73 10.85
C ALA A 162 -9.06 -2.98 9.54
N GLN A 163 -8.89 -2.10 8.55
CA GLN A 163 -9.51 -2.25 7.22
C GLN A 163 -8.91 -3.46 6.47
N LEU A 164 -7.59 -3.65 6.54
CA LEU A 164 -6.91 -4.80 5.94
C LEU A 164 -7.45 -6.12 6.51
N ILE A 165 -7.53 -6.23 7.85
CA ILE A 165 -8.08 -7.41 8.53
C ILE A 165 -9.54 -7.66 8.15
N SER A 166 -10.36 -6.60 8.10
CA SER A 166 -11.76 -6.70 7.69
C SER A 166 -11.91 -7.26 6.28
N ASN A 167 -11.10 -6.77 5.32
CA ASN A 167 -11.09 -7.26 3.95
C ASN A 167 -10.62 -8.72 3.87
N TYR A 168 -9.57 -9.09 4.61
CA TYR A 168 -9.05 -10.46 4.64
C TYR A 168 -10.08 -11.44 5.20
N LYS A 169 -10.76 -11.08 6.32
CA LYS A 169 -11.84 -11.89 6.88
C LYS A 169 -12.99 -12.07 5.89
N ARG A 170 -13.47 -10.96 5.32
CA ARG A 170 -14.58 -10.95 4.37
C ARG A 170 -14.27 -11.78 3.12
N CYS A 171 -13.09 -11.63 2.56
CA CYS A 171 -12.66 -12.33 1.35
C CYS A 171 -12.12 -13.75 1.61
N SER A 172 -12.08 -14.19 2.89
CA SER A 172 -11.55 -15.51 3.30
C SER A 172 -10.11 -15.74 2.82
N ILE A 173 -9.24 -14.74 3.00
CA ILE A 173 -7.82 -14.86 2.65
C ILE A 173 -7.13 -15.74 3.70
N ASP A 174 -6.78 -16.96 3.30
CA ASP A 174 -6.28 -18.00 4.18
C ASP A 174 -5.40 -18.99 3.37
N PRO A 175 -4.19 -19.38 3.83
CA PRO A 175 -3.56 -18.99 5.11
C PRO A 175 -2.88 -17.62 5.04
N ALA A 176 -3.11 -16.78 6.05
CA ALA A 176 -2.56 -15.43 6.10
C ALA A 176 -2.38 -14.89 7.52
N ILE A 177 -1.44 -13.97 7.67
CA ILE A 177 -1.27 -13.15 8.87
C ILE A 177 -1.21 -11.67 8.52
N VAL A 178 -1.64 -10.82 9.46
CA VAL A 178 -1.45 -9.37 9.38
C VAL A 178 -0.53 -8.91 10.49
N THR A 179 0.45 -8.11 10.15
CA THR A 179 1.43 -7.54 11.09
C THR A 179 1.60 -6.03 10.89
N SER A 180 2.21 -5.37 11.88
CA SER A 180 2.53 -3.93 11.81
C SER A 180 3.97 -3.73 12.28
N ARG A 181 4.89 -4.04 11.38
CA ARG A 181 6.33 -3.97 11.66
C ARG A 181 7.05 -3.07 10.67
N ASP A 182 8.16 -2.50 11.09
CA ASP A 182 9.08 -1.86 10.16
C ASP A 182 9.63 -2.90 9.16
N PRO A 183 9.74 -2.59 7.86
CA PRO A 183 10.26 -3.51 6.85
C PRO A 183 11.64 -4.09 7.20
N SER A 184 12.51 -3.32 7.87
CA SER A 184 13.83 -3.80 8.28
C SER A 184 13.76 -4.89 9.36
N ALA A 185 12.75 -4.85 10.22
CA ALA A 185 12.52 -5.90 11.21
C ALA A 185 12.01 -7.20 10.55
N LEU A 186 11.13 -7.09 9.55
CA LEU A 186 10.68 -8.25 8.76
C LEU A 186 11.85 -8.88 7.98
N ALA A 187 12.73 -8.06 7.39
CA ALA A 187 13.89 -8.54 6.65
C ALA A 187 14.82 -9.42 7.50
N LYS A 188 14.94 -9.14 8.78
CA LYS A 188 15.72 -9.96 9.72
C LYS A 188 15.04 -11.29 10.06
N LEU A 189 13.71 -11.33 9.99
CA LEU A 189 12.91 -12.52 10.33
C LEU A 189 12.68 -13.46 9.13
N LEU A 190 12.76 -12.93 7.91
CA LEU A 190 12.46 -13.65 6.67
C LEU A 190 13.62 -13.57 5.66
N PRO A 191 14.89 -13.84 6.04
CA PRO A 191 16.01 -13.74 5.12
C PRO A 191 15.88 -14.82 4.03
N GLN A 192 15.89 -14.40 2.76
CA GLN A 192 15.83 -15.27 1.58
C GLN A 192 14.66 -16.29 1.58
N ALA A 193 13.55 -15.96 2.25
CA ALA A 193 12.40 -16.85 2.41
C ALA A 193 11.25 -16.52 1.45
N VAL A 194 11.24 -15.32 0.87
CA VAL A 194 10.08 -14.77 0.16
C VAL A 194 10.18 -15.05 -1.34
N ARG A 195 9.16 -15.67 -1.92
CA ARG A 195 9.04 -15.89 -3.35
C ARG A 195 8.51 -14.67 -4.10
N LEU A 196 7.47 -14.04 -3.54
CA LEU A 196 6.89 -12.81 -4.08
C LEU A 196 6.76 -11.75 -2.99
N LEU A 197 7.34 -10.60 -3.25
CA LEU A 197 7.19 -9.43 -2.42
C LEU A 197 6.41 -8.36 -3.18
N VAL A 198 5.31 -7.90 -2.59
CA VAL A 198 4.50 -6.78 -3.10
C VAL A 198 4.91 -5.52 -2.35
N ALA A 199 5.35 -4.53 -3.09
CA ALA A 199 5.77 -3.23 -2.60
C ALA A 199 4.93 -2.11 -3.24
N ASP A 200 3.64 -2.03 -2.85
CA ASP A 200 2.76 -0.90 -3.17
C ASP A 200 3.10 0.26 -2.23
N VAL A 201 4.18 0.94 -2.57
CA VAL A 201 4.85 1.82 -1.61
C VAL A 201 4.10 3.13 -1.38
N PRO A 202 4.14 3.68 -0.14
CA PRO A 202 3.65 5.02 0.09
C PRO A 202 4.33 6.02 -0.84
N CYS A 203 3.54 6.83 -1.55
CA CYS A 203 4.00 7.77 -2.56
C CYS A 203 3.35 9.15 -2.37
N SER A 204 3.71 10.12 -3.21
CA SER A 204 3.11 11.45 -3.18
C SER A 204 1.60 11.45 -3.49
N GLY A 205 1.08 10.38 -4.12
CA GLY A 205 -0.36 10.18 -4.32
C GLY A 205 -0.97 11.10 -5.38
N GLN A 206 -0.23 11.44 -6.44
CA GLN A 206 -0.68 12.38 -7.46
C GLN A 206 -1.96 11.92 -8.18
N SER A 207 -2.17 10.61 -8.34
CA SER A 207 -3.40 10.08 -8.92
C SER A 207 -4.66 10.28 -8.05
N LEU A 208 -4.51 10.58 -6.76
CA LEU A 208 -5.65 10.90 -5.88
C LEU A 208 -6.36 12.19 -6.31
N VAL A 209 -5.62 13.13 -6.90
CA VAL A 209 -6.20 14.36 -7.46
C VAL A 209 -7.20 14.03 -8.58
N VAL A 210 -6.86 13.08 -9.44
CA VAL A 210 -7.77 12.59 -10.51
C VAL A 210 -9.06 11.98 -9.94
N LYS A 211 -8.97 11.36 -8.75
CA LYS A 211 -10.13 10.79 -8.02
C LYS A 211 -10.94 11.85 -7.26
N GLY A 212 -10.60 13.14 -7.39
CA GLY A 212 -11.24 14.21 -6.60
C GLY A 212 -10.90 14.17 -5.10
N GLN A 213 -9.85 13.45 -4.70
CA GLN A 213 -9.44 13.35 -3.31
C GLN A 213 -8.39 14.42 -2.98
N ALA A 214 -8.44 14.94 -1.76
CA ALA A 214 -7.44 15.90 -1.30
C ALA A 214 -6.07 15.23 -1.18
N ALA A 215 -5.10 15.76 -1.93
CA ALA A 215 -3.70 15.33 -1.91
C ALA A 215 -2.77 16.56 -1.81
N PRO A 216 -2.80 17.28 -0.67
CA PRO A 216 -2.04 18.53 -0.53
C PRO A 216 -0.53 18.26 -0.68
N GLY A 217 0.12 19.05 -1.52
CA GLY A 217 1.54 18.92 -1.78
C GLY A 217 1.97 17.70 -2.61
N ALA A 218 1.03 16.96 -3.24
CA ALA A 218 1.35 15.77 -4.04
C ALA A 218 2.36 16.05 -5.18
N PHE A 219 2.33 17.24 -5.74
CA PHE A 219 3.24 17.67 -6.81
C PHE A 219 4.42 18.52 -6.28
N HIS A 220 4.49 18.78 -4.98
CA HIS A 220 5.57 19.59 -4.41
C HIS A 220 6.90 18.81 -4.42
N PRO A 221 8.05 19.43 -4.85
CA PRO A 221 9.34 18.76 -4.96
C PRO A 221 9.80 18.09 -3.67
N ALA A 222 9.61 18.74 -2.52
CA ALA A 222 10.03 18.19 -1.25
C ALA A 222 9.25 16.92 -0.88
N THR A 223 7.93 16.89 -1.15
CA THR A 223 7.08 15.71 -0.94
C THR A 223 7.51 14.55 -1.82
N ILE A 224 7.75 14.81 -3.11
CA ILE A 224 8.26 13.81 -4.07
C ILE A 224 9.60 13.26 -3.59
N SER A 225 10.57 14.12 -3.28
CA SER A 225 11.91 13.73 -2.82
C SER A 225 11.88 12.93 -1.51
N MET A 226 11.04 13.34 -0.56
CA MET A 226 10.86 12.62 0.71
C MET A 226 10.31 11.20 0.47
N ASN A 227 9.27 11.07 -0.36
CA ASN A 227 8.70 9.76 -0.68
C ASN A 227 9.66 8.90 -1.49
N ALA A 228 10.39 9.43 -2.46
CA ALA A 228 11.40 8.70 -3.22
C ALA A 228 12.46 8.08 -2.29
N ARG A 229 12.98 8.83 -1.30
CA ARG A 229 13.93 8.30 -0.31
C ARG A 229 13.31 7.21 0.58
N ARG A 230 12.06 7.39 1.01
CA ARG A 230 11.32 6.38 1.78
C ARG A 230 11.13 5.09 1.00
N GLN A 231 10.79 5.18 -0.27
CA GLN A 231 10.61 4.05 -1.18
C GLN A 231 11.91 3.29 -1.41
N ARG A 232 13.04 4.00 -1.59
CA ARG A 232 14.38 3.38 -1.66
C ARG A 232 14.71 2.59 -0.42
N ARG A 233 14.40 3.12 0.78
CA ARG A 233 14.58 2.38 2.03
C ARG A 233 13.73 1.10 2.07
N ILE A 234 12.47 1.15 1.62
CA ILE A 234 11.59 -0.02 1.55
C ILE A 234 12.16 -1.08 0.61
N LEU A 235 12.59 -0.68 -0.60
CA LEU A 235 13.22 -1.59 -1.57
C LEU A 235 14.52 -2.21 -1.03
N ALA A 236 15.36 -1.42 -0.36
CA ALA A 236 16.59 -1.92 0.25
C ALA A 236 16.31 -2.96 1.36
N CYS A 237 15.22 -2.78 2.12
CA CYS A 237 14.78 -3.77 3.11
C CYS A 237 14.14 -5.01 2.45
N ALA A 238 13.48 -4.85 1.32
CA ALA A 238 12.80 -5.93 0.60
C ALA A 238 13.78 -6.94 0.01
N ALA A 239 14.86 -6.46 -0.62
CA ALA A 239 15.79 -7.29 -1.37
C ALA A 239 16.39 -8.48 -0.59
N PRO A 240 16.85 -8.34 0.67
CA PRO A 240 17.36 -9.46 1.46
C PRO A 240 16.33 -10.55 1.78
N MET A 241 15.03 -10.20 1.71
CA MET A 241 13.95 -11.14 2.00
C MET A 241 13.70 -12.12 0.85
N LEU A 242 14.02 -11.72 -0.38
CA LEU A 242 13.78 -12.54 -1.56
C LEU A 242 14.73 -13.75 -1.61
N GLN A 243 14.18 -14.92 -1.89
CA GLN A 243 14.97 -16.07 -2.34
C GLN A 243 15.52 -15.84 -3.76
N PRO A 244 16.59 -16.52 -4.19
CA PRO A 244 16.98 -16.55 -5.59
C PRO A 244 15.81 -16.95 -6.50
N GLY A 245 15.66 -16.29 -7.63
CA GLY A 245 14.50 -16.45 -8.52
C GLY A 245 13.20 -15.77 -8.04
N GLY A 246 13.19 -15.17 -6.83
CA GLY A 246 12.03 -14.46 -6.30
C GLY A 246 11.76 -13.12 -6.98
N TYR A 247 10.55 -12.57 -6.77
CA TYR A 247 10.08 -11.38 -7.45
C TYR A 247 9.72 -10.26 -6.49
N ILE A 248 9.96 -9.00 -6.90
CA ILE A 248 9.38 -7.80 -6.27
C ILE A 248 8.45 -7.15 -7.27
N LEU A 249 7.16 -7.02 -6.94
CA LEU A 249 6.25 -6.13 -7.63
C LEU A 249 6.30 -4.76 -6.95
N TYR A 250 6.98 -3.80 -7.57
CA TYR A 250 7.00 -2.41 -7.14
C TYR A 250 5.86 -1.65 -7.81
N SER A 251 5.09 -0.86 -7.05
CA SER A 251 4.03 -0.02 -7.60
C SER A 251 3.83 1.27 -6.81
N THR A 252 3.33 2.29 -7.51
CA THR A 252 2.95 3.59 -6.95
C THR A 252 1.68 4.12 -7.62
N CYS A 253 1.02 5.07 -6.97
CA CYS A 253 -0.06 5.86 -7.53
C CYS A 253 0.40 7.32 -7.80
N THR A 254 1.61 7.50 -8.32
CA THR A 254 2.16 8.82 -8.65
C THR A 254 2.76 8.86 -10.05
N PHE A 255 2.93 10.07 -10.60
CA PHE A 255 3.45 10.28 -11.94
C PHE A 255 4.93 10.70 -11.96
N SER A 256 5.48 11.15 -10.83
CA SER A 256 6.86 11.66 -10.76
C SER A 256 7.89 10.57 -11.07
N ARG A 257 8.85 10.90 -11.92
CA ARG A 257 9.95 10.00 -12.33
C ARG A 257 10.85 9.62 -11.16
N GLU A 258 11.01 10.54 -10.21
CA GLU A 258 11.83 10.39 -9.01
C GLU A 258 11.35 9.23 -8.12
N GLU A 259 10.03 9.05 -8.04
CA GLU A 259 9.40 7.98 -7.26
C GLU A 259 9.25 6.68 -8.06
N ASN A 260 9.37 6.73 -9.36
CA ASN A 260 9.12 5.66 -10.30
C ASN A 260 10.43 5.14 -10.92
N GLU A 261 10.73 5.46 -12.18
CA GLU A 261 11.87 4.91 -12.91
C GLU A 261 13.21 5.16 -12.21
N GLN A 262 13.42 6.37 -11.66
CA GLN A 262 14.68 6.69 -10.98
C GLN A 262 14.89 5.86 -9.71
N ASN A 263 13.82 5.41 -9.05
CA ASN A 263 13.94 4.49 -7.93
C ASN A 263 14.29 3.07 -8.39
N ILE A 264 13.72 2.61 -9.51
CA ILE A 264 14.08 1.31 -10.11
C ILE A 264 15.54 1.32 -10.55
N GLU A 265 15.97 2.36 -11.28
CA GLU A 265 17.36 2.53 -11.72
C GLU A 265 18.33 2.60 -10.54
N TRP A 266 17.97 3.35 -9.49
CA TRP A 266 18.76 3.38 -8.26
C TRP A 266 18.88 1.98 -7.63
N PHE A 267 17.76 1.26 -7.54
CA PHE A 267 17.74 -0.08 -6.94
C PHE A 267 18.63 -1.06 -7.71
N LEU A 268 18.55 -1.10 -9.02
CA LEU A 268 19.39 -1.97 -9.86
C LEU A 268 20.88 -1.65 -9.75
N ARG A 269 21.25 -0.38 -9.58
CA ARG A 269 22.66 -0.01 -9.31
C ARG A 269 23.15 -0.51 -7.95
N GLN A 270 22.28 -0.58 -6.94
CA GLN A 270 22.62 -1.10 -5.61
C GLN A 270 22.57 -2.63 -5.54
N ARG A 271 21.80 -3.25 -6.40
CA ARG A 271 21.52 -4.68 -6.42
C ARG A 271 21.64 -5.21 -7.85
N PRO A 272 22.86 -5.44 -8.30
CA PRO A 272 23.13 -5.98 -9.65
C PRO A 272 22.65 -7.45 -9.80
N ASP A 273 22.29 -8.10 -8.71
CA ASP A 273 21.67 -9.42 -8.67
C ASP A 273 20.15 -9.38 -8.97
N PHE A 274 19.63 -8.24 -9.44
CA PHE A 274 18.24 -8.09 -9.87
C PHE A 274 18.15 -7.60 -11.32
N THR A 275 17.11 -8.06 -12.01
CA THR A 275 16.71 -7.60 -13.34
C THR A 275 15.25 -7.16 -13.33
N VAL A 276 14.85 -6.33 -14.31
CA VAL A 276 13.44 -5.98 -14.52
C VAL A 276 12.86 -6.92 -15.57
N VAL A 277 11.75 -7.57 -15.24
CA VAL A 277 11.08 -8.54 -16.11
C VAL A 277 9.99 -7.86 -16.92
N SER A 278 9.95 -8.17 -18.22
CA SER A 278 8.86 -7.72 -19.10
C SER A 278 7.53 -8.35 -18.69
N VAL A 279 6.47 -7.52 -18.71
CA VAL A 279 5.08 -7.95 -18.47
C VAL A 279 4.30 -7.81 -19.78
N PRO A 280 4.13 -8.88 -20.56
CA PRO A 280 3.56 -8.81 -21.92
C PRO A 280 2.20 -8.11 -22.00
N LEU A 281 1.34 -8.29 -21.00
CA LEU A 281 0.03 -7.63 -20.92
C LEU A 281 0.11 -6.10 -20.78
N LEU A 282 1.27 -5.56 -20.39
CA LEU A 282 1.47 -4.12 -20.18
C LEU A 282 2.37 -3.47 -21.23
N GLU A 283 2.79 -4.17 -22.28
CA GLU A 283 3.81 -3.67 -23.23
C GLU A 283 3.38 -2.39 -23.96
N SER A 284 2.08 -2.22 -24.23
CA SER A 284 1.52 -0.99 -24.79
C SER A 284 1.55 0.21 -23.82
N PHE A 285 1.89 -0.01 -22.56
CA PHE A 285 1.99 0.98 -21.49
C PHE A 285 3.45 1.16 -21.02
N ARG A 286 4.41 0.71 -21.81
CA ARG A 286 5.82 0.79 -21.47
C ARG A 286 6.26 2.24 -21.30
N SER A 287 6.97 2.53 -20.22
CA SER A 287 7.51 3.86 -19.96
C SER A 287 8.65 4.19 -20.94
N MET A 288 8.62 5.38 -21.52
CA MET A 288 9.70 5.91 -22.34
C MET A 288 10.84 6.53 -21.50
N HIS A 289 10.72 6.55 -20.17
CA HIS A 289 11.66 7.22 -19.26
C HIS A 289 12.70 6.28 -18.66
N SER A 290 12.73 5.01 -19.07
CA SER A 290 13.73 4.03 -18.67
C SER A 290 14.01 3.06 -19.81
N SER A 291 15.24 2.55 -19.88
CA SER A 291 15.58 1.43 -20.76
C SER A 291 15.03 0.09 -20.25
N HIS A 292 14.68 0.03 -18.96
CA HIS A 292 14.08 -1.15 -18.34
C HIS A 292 12.58 -1.23 -18.60
N PRO A 293 11.97 -2.43 -18.64
CA PRO A 293 10.54 -2.62 -18.84
C PRO A 293 9.75 -2.21 -17.59
N THR A 294 9.50 -0.92 -17.44
CA THR A 294 8.63 -0.31 -16.46
C THR A 294 7.38 0.22 -17.14
N TYR A 295 6.25 0.30 -16.44
CA TYR A 295 4.94 0.53 -17.05
C TYR A 295 4.20 1.66 -16.36
N ARG A 296 3.54 2.49 -17.18
CA ARG A 296 2.76 3.65 -16.74
C ARG A 296 1.34 3.61 -17.29
N LEU A 297 0.39 3.80 -16.39
CA LEU A 297 -0.97 4.12 -16.75
C LEU A 297 -1.22 5.60 -16.46
N PHE A 298 -1.56 6.37 -17.48
CA PHE A 298 -1.90 7.78 -17.32
C PHE A 298 -3.42 7.99 -17.33
N PRO A 299 -3.94 9.03 -16.65
CA PRO A 299 -5.38 9.26 -16.55
C PRO A 299 -6.04 9.60 -17.88
N HIS A 300 -5.33 10.23 -18.83
CA HIS A 300 -5.85 10.56 -20.15
C HIS A 300 -6.06 9.34 -21.06
N THR A 301 -5.60 8.15 -20.66
CA THR A 301 -5.90 6.90 -21.37
C THR A 301 -7.33 6.41 -21.17
N GLY A 302 -8.08 7.00 -20.21
CA GLY A 302 -9.45 6.61 -19.91
C GLY A 302 -9.60 5.36 -19.03
N PHE A 303 -8.50 4.76 -18.54
CA PHE A 303 -8.53 3.54 -17.72
C PHE A 303 -8.32 3.79 -16.23
N GLY A 304 -8.77 4.93 -15.72
CA GLY A 304 -8.71 5.27 -14.30
C GLY A 304 -7.67 6.32 -13.97
N ALA A 305 -7.37 6.45 -12.68
CA ALA A 305 -6.65 7.59 -12.14
C ALA A 305 -5.13 7.59 -12.40
N GLY A 306 -4.58 6.46 -12.82
CA GLY A 306 -3.17 6.29 -13.10
C GLY A 306 -2.43 5.42 -12.09
N SER A 307 -1.36 4.77 -12.58
CA SER A 307 -0.53 3.84 -11.81
C SER A 307 0.86 3.72 -12.46
N PHE A 308 1.82 3.30 -11.68
CA PHE A 308 3.13 2.85 -12.16
C PHE A 308 3.45 1.48 -11.59
N CYS A 309 4.12 0.62 -12.37
CA CYS A 309 4.68 -0.61 -11.83
C CYS A 309 5.95 -1.07 -12.56
N ALA A 310 6.72 -1.90 -11.85
CA ALA A 310 7.85 -2.66 -12.35
C ALA A 310 7.90 -4.02 -11.64
N LEU A 311 8.14 -5.08 -12.40
CA LEU A 311 8.38 -6.42 -11.87
C LEU A 311 9.88 -6.70 -11.87
N LEU A 312 10.47 -6.80 -10.68
CA LEU A 312 11.88 -7.11 -10.49
C LEU A 312 12.02 -8.61 -10.18
N LYS A 313 13.05 -9.26 -10.71
CA LYS A 313 13.38 -10.66 -10.42
C LYS A 313 14.80 -10.72 -9.86
N ARG A 314 15.00 -11.42 -8.74
CA ARG A 314 16.32 -11.75 -8.24
C ARG A 314 16.91 -12.88 -9.08
N GLU A 315 18.13 -12.76 -9.50
CA GLU A 315 18.86 -13.77 -10.24
C GLU A 315 19.11 -15.02 -9.37
N GLY A 316 19.34 -16.16 -10.04
CA GLY A 316 19.58 -17.44 -9.42
C GLY A 316 18.40 -18.39 -9.52
N GLU A 317 18.69 -19.65 -9.31
CA GLU A 317 17.67 -20.72 -9.31
C GLU A 317 16.95 -20.77 -7.96
N ILE A 318 15.69 -21.21 -7.99
CA ILE A 318 14.91 -21.46 -6.78
C ILE A 318 15.59 -22.60 -6.04
N GLY A 319 16.35 -22.27 -5.02
CA GLY A 319 16.94 -23.29 -4.14
C GLY A 319 15.85 -23.91 -3.26
N GLN A 320 16.02 -25.19 -2.93
CA GLN A 320 15.33 -25.78 -1.78
C GLN A 320 15.96 -25.21 -0.50
N LEU A 321 15.73 -23.90 -0.24
CA LEU A 321 16.07 -23.36 1.06
C LEU A 321 15.05 -23.92 2.03
N SER A 322 15.54 -24.48 3.13
CA SER A 322 14.70 -24.72 4.30
C SER A 322 14.25 -23.34 4.82
N ALA A 323 13.21 -22.81 4.21
CA ALA A 323 12.53 -21.67 4.80
C ALA A 323 12.19 -22.03 6.25
N PRO A 324 12.32 -21.12 7.22
CA PRO A 324 11.80 -21.39 8.56
C PRO A 324 10.37 -21.87 8.40
N SER A 325 9.98 -22.87 9.20
CA SER A 325 8.59 -23.35 9.11
C SER A 325 7.65 -22.16 9.24
N ILE A 326 6.50 -22.21 8.57
CA ILE A 326 5.47 -21.13 8.67
C ILE A 326 5.18 -20.83 10.14
N GLU A 327 5.26 -21.83 11.01
CA GLU A 327 5.06 -21.72 12.45
C GLU A 327 6.15 -20.86 13.12
N GLU A 328 7.42 -21.19 12.89
CA GLU A 328 8.55 -20.44 13.45
C GLU A 328 8.56 -18.98 12.99
N ALA A 329 8.36 -18.76 11.68
CA ALA A 329 8.26 -17.42 11.12
C ALA A 329 7.08 -16.63 11.72
N THR A 330 5.91 -17.28 11.89
CA THR A 330 4.72 -16.65 12.45
C THR A 330 4.92 -16.25 13.91
N ASP A 331 5.54 -17.10 14.71
CA ASP A 331 5.81 -16.81 16.13
C ASP A 331 6.82 -15.68 16.30
N ALA A 332 7.87 -15.65 15.48
CA ALA A 332 8.86 -14.57 15.46
C ALA A 332 8.26 -13.23 15.00
N ILE A 333 7.35 -13.25 14.02
CA ILE A 333 6.68 -12.05 13.50
C ILE A 333 5.72 -11.46 14.55
N LYS A 334 5.11 -12.26 15.42
CA LYS A 334 4.09 -11.82 16.41
C LYS A 334 2.97 -11.02 15.73
N PRO A 335 2.14 -11.66 14.90
CA PRO A 335 1.11 -10.98 14.11
C PRO A 335 0.01 -10.40 15.02
N ILE A 336 -0.65 -9.36 14.51
CA ILE A 336 -1.83 -8.76 15.16
C ILE A 336 -3.14 -9.48 14.77
N TRP A 337 -3.11 -10.25 13.69
CA TRP A 337 -4.22 -11.09 13.25
C TRP A 337 -3.69 -12.32 12.50
N ARG A 338 -4.39 -13.44 12.65
CA ARG A 338 -4.12 -14.71 11.97
C ARG A 338 -5.42 -15.25 11.37
N SER A 339 -5.36 -15.85 10.19
CA SER A 339 -6.49 -16.56 9.59
C SER A 339 -6.79 -17.88 10.30
N SER A 340 -7.92 -18.52 9.97
CA SER A 340 -8.41 -19.72 10.67
C SER A 340 -7.51 -20.94 10.51
N THR A 341 -6.92 -21.15 9.34
CA THR A 341 -5.97 -22.25 9.12
C THR A 341 -4.71 -22.09 9.96
N VAL A 342 -4.18 -20.84 10.05
CA VAL A 342 -3.00 -20.55 10.87
C VAL A 342 -3.28 -20.79 12.37
N PHE A 343 -4.49 -20.49 12.84
CA PHE A 343 -4.89 -20.82 14.23
C PHE A 343 -4.88 -22.33 14.52
N LYS A 344 -5.21 -23.15 13.51
CA LYS A 344 -5.24 -24.62 13.68
C LYS A 344 -3.85 -25.24 13.65
N LEU A 345 -2.90 -24.63 12.94
CA LEU A 345 -1.53 -25.11 12.81
C LEU A 345 -0.65 -24.79 14.01
N LEU A 346 -1.00 -23.76 14.78
CA LEU A 346 -0.24 -23.32 15.95
C LEU A 346 -0.89 -23.84 17.23
N PRO A 347 -0.15 -24.52 18.12
CA PRO A 347 -0.67 -24.90 19.42
C PRO A 347 -1.10 -23.63 20.20
N ALA A 348 -2.17 -23.75 20.97
CA ALA A 348 -2.60 -22.66 21.85
C ALA A 348 -1.41 -22.23 22.73
N PRO A 349 -1.19 -20.92 22.98
CA PRO A 349 -0.12 -20.48 23.84
C PRO A 349 -0.25 -21.21 25.18
N ILE A 350 0.77 -21.95 25.56
CA ILE A 350 0.86 -22.61 26.87
C ILE A 350 0.71 -21.47 27.90
N LYS A 351 -0.44 -21.42 28.55
CA LYS A 351 -0.60 -20.55 29.71
C LYS A 351 0.48 -21.02 30.68
N SER A 352 1.44 -20.17 30.97
CA SER A 352 2.43 -20.42 32.02
C SER A 352 1.63 -20.77 33.28
N VAL A 353 1.69 -22.04 33.65
CA VAL A 353 1.19 -22.48 34.96
C VAL A 353 2.07 -21.77 35.94
N GLY A 354 1.55 -20.74 36.58
CA GLY A 354 2.23 -20.05 37.65
C GLY A 354 2.52 -21.09 38.72
N SER A 355 3.80 -21.28 39.01
CA SER A 355 4.26 -22.03 40.16
C SER A 355 3.69 -21.35 41.41
N GLY A 356 2.51 -21.85 41.82
CA GLY A 356 1.88 -21.45 43.07
C GLY A 356 2.67 -22.08 44.23
N GLU A 357 3.59 -21.34 44.81
CA GLU A 357 4.05 -21.68 46.18
C GLU A 357 2.89 -21.48 47.18
N PRO A 358 2.66 -22.41 48.09
CA PRO A 358 1.61 -22.27 49.10
C PRO A 358 2.08 -21.24 50.16
N ARG A 359 1.50 -20.05 50.15
CA ARG A 359 1.65 -19.12 51.26
C ARG A 359 0.87 -19.61 52.48
N GLY A 360 1.64 -20.01 53.47
CA GLY A 360 1.15 -20.37 54.80
C GLY A 360 0.38 -19.23 55.47
N ALA A 361 -0.66 -19.64 56.16
CA ALA A 361 -1.50 -18.80 57.00
C ALA A 361 -0.76 -18.30 58.22
N GLU A 362 -0.66 -17.00 58.45
CA GLU A 362 -0.57 -16.46 59.81
C GLU A 362 -1.43 -15.22 59.99
N ARG A 363 -2.28 -15.32 61.02
CA ARG A 363 -3.20 -14.29 61.53
C ARG A 363 -2.42 -13.20 62.26
N GLY A 364 -2.75 -11.95 61.98
CA GLY A 364 -2.29 -10.83 62.83
C GLY A 364 -3.22 -9.62 62.68
N LYS A 365 -4.22 -9.53 63.54
CA LYS A 365 -5.02 -8.30 63.76
C LYS A 365 -4.10 -7.21 64.35
N ARG A 366 -4.19 -5.99 63.81
CA ARG A 366 -4.20 -4.77 64.64
C ARG A 366 -4.74 -3.54 63.91
N ARG A 367 -5.54 -2.80 64.70
CA ARG A 367 -6.39 -1.64 64.43
C ARG A 367 -5.61 -0.32 64.44
N ARG A 368 -6.26 0.71 63.86
CA ARG A 368 -6.19 2.18 64.12
C ARG A 368 -4.97 2.87 63.53
N GLY A 369 -5.11 3.97 62.82
CA GLY A 369 -5.86 5.17 62.93
C GLY A 369 -5.04 6.32 62.39
N GLY A 370 -5.62 7.29 61.80
CA GLY A 370 -5.16 8.68 61.97
C GLY A 370 -4.59 9.42 60.73
N LYS A 371 -5.44 10.18 60.09
CA LYS A 371 -5.33 11.62 59.72
C LYS A 371 -4.13 12.20 59.00
N ARG A 372 -4.47 12.78 57.83
CA ARG A 372 -4.29 14.20 57.37
C ARG A 372 -2.92 14.74 57.03
N SER A 373 -3.04 15.55 55.95
CA SER A 373 -2.25 16.72 55.49
C SER A 373 -1.09 16.35 54.59
N GLY A 374 -0.99 16.79 53.36
CA GLY A 374 -1.13 18.13 52.84
C GLY A 374 0.26 18.73 52.61
N ARG A 375 0.67 18.85 51.37
CA ARG A 375 1.36 20.03 50.84
C ARG A 375 2.01 19.78 49.48
N ARG A 376 1.73 20.71 48.63
CA ARG A 376 2.40 21.21 47.44
C ARG A 376 3.94 21.44 47.65
N ALA A 377 4.65 21.31 46.57
CA ALA A 377 5.74 22.17 46.04
C ALA A 377 6.30 21.42 44.81
N GLU A 378 6.14 21.87 43.57
CA GLU A 378 6.87 22.93 42.86
C GLU A 378 8.41 22.76 42.97
N PHE A 379 9.04 22.60 41.82
CA PHE A 379 10.00 23.52 41.18
C PHE A 379 11.08 22.84 40.36
N PHE A 380 11.28 23.37 39.16
CA PHE A 380 12.50 23.53 38.33
C PHE A 380 13.20 22.24 37.86
N GLY A 381 13.67 22.16 36.70
CA GLY A 381 14.05 23.10 35.62
C GLY A 381 15.33 22.60 34.96
N ALA A 382 15.31 22.78 33.66
CA ALA A 382 16.46 23.18 32.82
C ALA A 382 17.59 22.20 32.50
N GLU A 383 17.75 22.07 31.20
CA GLU A 383 18.97 22.31 30.37
C GLU A 383 19.95 21.13 30.28
N GLN A 384 20.26 20.77 29.10
CA GLN A 384 21.04 21.13 27.93
C GLN A 384 22.04 20.02 27.55
N ASP A 385 22.15 19.87 26.26
CA ASP A 385 23.31 19.57 25.40
C ASP A 385 23.94 18.15 25.41
N GLU A 386 23.80 17.45 24.32
CA GLU A 386 24.68 17.37 23.13
C GLU A 386 23.94 16.64 21.95
#